data_577dbec4254c15b31de2ae63cadadc85
#
_entry.id   577dbec4254c15b31de2ae63cadadc85
#
_cell.length_a   1.000
_cell.length_b   1.000
_cell.length_c   1.000
_cell.angle_alpha   90.00
_cell.angle_beta   90.00
_cell.angle_gamma   90.00
#
_symmetry.space_group_name_H-M   'P 1'
#
loop_
_entity.id
_entity.type
_entity.pdbx_description
1 polymer ?
#
loop_
_entity_poly.entity_id
_entity_poly.type
_entity_poly.pdbx_seq_one_letter_code
_entity_poly.pdbx_strand_id
1 'polypeptide(L)'
;GPTSSIYRNDRNNKFVDINAEFPGVDYGIGRWNDYDNDGDLDVIISGNESSGRVITQLFRNDNGYFNFVDIGFTNLKLSDIAWGDYDNDGDLDFAITGETQGGKFESKLYKNENDGLFSQTFPDFIPVRSGSVDWGDMDHDGDIDLLLTGESAVGPVSKVYRNDRNDVFTDIQAEVIGL
;
A
#
# COMPACT_ATOMS: atom_id res chain seq x y z
N GLY A 1 -20.30 -8.27 -11.11
CA GLY A 1 -19.05 -8.47 -10.39
C GLY A 1 -18.54 -7.15 -9.82
N PRO A 2 -17.45 -7.15 -9.03
CA PRO A 2 -16.83 -5.92 -8.55
C PRO A 2 -16.30 -5.07 -9.72
N THR A 3 -16.26 -3.76 -9.53
CA THR A 3 -15.78 -2.79 -10.51
C THR A 3 -14.82 -1.83 -9.84
N SER A 4 -13.82 -1.38 -10.59
CA SER A 4 -12.93 -0.29 -10.19
C SER A 4 -12.98 0.78 -11.27
N SER A 5 -13.24 2.03 -10.88
CA SER A 5 -13.38 3.15 -11.80
C SER A 5 -12.67 4.39 -11.28
N ILE A 6 -12.14 5.19 -12.19
CA ILE A 6 -11.64 6.53 -11.89
C ILE A 6 -12.65 7.55 -12.41
N TYR A 7 -12.99 8.49 -11.54
CA TYR A 7 -13.83 9.62 -11.88
C TYR A 7 -13.02 10.92 -11.87
N ARG A 8 -12.91 11.56 -13.02
CA ARG A 8 -12.31 12.88 -13.15
C ARG A 8 -13.28 13.94 -12.64
N ASN A 9 -12.80 14.84 -11.76
CA ASN A 9 -13.56 15.98 -11.32
C ASN A 9 -13.49 17.13 -12.36
N ASP A 10 -14.56 17.32 -13.10
CA ASP A 10 -14.69 18.39 -14.12
C ASP A 10 -15.21 19.71 -13.53
N ARG A 11 -15.08 19.89 -12.21
CA ARG A 11 -15.60 21.04 -11.45
C ARG A 11 -17.15 21.10 -11.38
N ASN A 12 -17.69 22.05 -10.62
CA ASN A 12 -19.15 22.24 -10.43
C ASN A 12 -19.90 20.95 -10.04
N ASN A 13 -19.29 20.11 -9.17
CA ASN A 13 -19.84 18.82 -8.73
C ASN A 13 -20.08 17.80 -9.86
N LYS A 14 -19.38 17.94 -10.97
CA LYS A 14 -19.45 16.99 -12.09
C LYS A 14 -18.26 16.05 -12.04
N PHE A 15 -18.53 14.75 -11.90
CA PHE A 15 -17.55 13.67 -12.01
C PHE A 15 -17.83 12.86 -13.27
N VAL A 16 -16.80 12.59 -14.05
CA VAL A 16 -16.89 11.84 -15.31
C VAL A 16 -16.01 10.61 -15.22
N ASP A 17 -16.60 9.42 -15.43
CA ASP A 17 -15.85 8.19 -15.56
C ASP A 17 -14.92 8.30 -16.77
N ILE A 18 -13.64 8.12 -16.55
CA ILE A 18 -12.65 8.18 -17.64
C ILE A 18 -12.52 6.84 -18.38
N ASN A 19 -13.31 5.83 -17.96
CA ASN A 19 -13.29 4.46 -18.48
C ASN A 19 -11.90 3.82 -18.48
N ALA A 20 -11.13 4.04 -17.41
CA ALA A 20 -9.87 3.35 -17.20
C ALA A 20 -10.13 1.84 -17.02
N GLU A 21 -9.39 1.02 -17.74
CA GLU A 21 -9.57 -0.45 -17.74
C GLU A 21 -8.84 -1.09 -16.56
N PHE A 22 -9.39 -0.92 -15.35
CA PHE A 22 -8.87 -1.58 -14.13
C PHE A 22 -9.57 -2.90 -13.84
N PRO A 23 -8.86 -3.86 -13.22
CA PRO A 23 -9.51 -5.03 -12.67
C PRO A 23 -10.50 -4.60 -11.58
N GLY A 24 -11.73 -5.10 -11.64
CA GLY A 24 -12.68 -4.93 -10.55
C GLY A 24 -12.32 -5.81 -9.37
N VAL A 25 -12.18 -5.22 -8.17
CA VAL A 25 -11.82 -5.95 -6.96
C VAL A 25 -12.84 -5.74 -5.84
N ASP A 26 -13.06 -6.78 -5.01
CA ASP A 26 -13.68 -6.69 -3.70
C ASP A 26 -12.64 -6.92 -2.58
N TYR A 27 -12.99 -6.57 -1.34
CA TYR A 27 -12.06 -6.62 -0.22
C TYR A 27 -10.71 -5.98 -0.54
N GLY A 28 -10.73 -4.93 -1.33
CA GLY A 28 -9.57 -4.31 -1.91
C GLY A 28 -9.42 -2.85 -1.55
N ILE A 29 -8.32 -2.29 -1.99
CA ILE A 29 -7.98 -0.89 -1.85
C ILE A 29 -7.35 -0.37 -3.13
N GLY A 30 -7.53 0.94 -3.39
CA GLY A 30 -6.78 1.70 -4.37
C GLY A 30 -6.10 2.88 -3.71
N ARG A 31 -4.86 3.15 -4.07
CA ARG A 31 -4.09 4.30 -3.61
C ARG A 31 -3.45 5.02 -4.79
N TRP A 32 -3.48 6.35 -4.72
CA TRP A 32 -2.78 7.22 -5.65
C TRP A 32 -1.36 7.51 -5.17
N ASN A 33 -0.44 7.63 -6.12
CA ASN A 33 0.92 8.07 -5.89
C ASN A 33 1.60 8.43 -7.22
N ASP A 34 2.60 9.31 -7.19
CA ASP A 34 3.53 9.58 -8.28
C ASP A 34 4.81 8.79 -7.94
N TYR A 35 4.86 7.48 -8.34
CA TYR A 35 5.93 6.60 -7.89
C TYR A 35 7.21 6.73 -8.72
N ASP A 36 7.12 7.26 -9.94
CA ASP A 36 8.26 7.46 -10.84
C ASP A 36 8.64 8.94 -11.01
N ASN A 37 8.03 9.83 -10.20
CA ASN A 37 8.30 11.27 -10.15
C ASN A 37 8.14 11.99 -11.50
N ASP A 38 7.24 11.51 -12.38
CA ASP A 38 6.98 12.10 -13.69
C ASP A 38 5.93 13.24 -13.64
N GLY A 39 5.26 13.41 -12.51
CA GLY A 39 4.26 14.45 -12.23
C GLY A 39 2.82 14.00 -12.49
N ASP A 40 2.58 12.81 -13.00
CA ASP A 40 1.27 12.20 -13.17
C ASP A 40 0.99 11.24 -12.00
N LEU A 41 -0.24 11.25 -11.44
CA LEU A 41 -0.57 10.32 -10.35
C LEU A 41 -0.87 8.93 -10.89
N ASP A 42 -0.17 7.94 -10.37
CA ASP A 42 -0.32 6.51 -10.63
C ASP A 42 -1.29 5.85 -9.66
N VAL A 43 -1.62 4.60 -9.90
CA VAL A 43 -2.57 3.84 -9.07
C VAL A 43 -2.02 2.46 -8.73
N ILE A 44 -1.99 2.13 -7.43
CA ILE A 44 -1.86 0.75 -7.00
C ILE A 44 -3.23 0.23 -6.56
N ILE A 45 -3.59 -1.00 -7.00
CA ILE A 45 -4.84 -1.66 -6.65
C ILE A 45 -4.52 -3.03 -6.06
N SER A 46 -5.12 -3.34 -4.93
CA SER A 46 -5.02 -4.66 -4.29
C SER A 46 -6.40 -5.17 -3.95
N GLY A 47 -6.63 -6.48 -4.01
CA GLY A 47 -7.92 -7.09 -3.66
C GLY A 47 -8.21 -8.39 -4.37
N ASN A 48 -9.49 -8.81 -4.34
CA ASN A 48 -9.97 -10.06 -4.89
C ASN A 48 -10.82 -9.82 -6.13
N GLU A 49 -10.40 -10.32 -7.30
CA GLU A 49 -11.19 -10.23 -8.53
C GLU A 49 -12.42 -11.13 -8.49
N SER A 50 -13.39 -10.86 -9.35
CA SER A 50 -14.59 -11.71 -9.54
C SER A 50 -14.26 -13.15 -9.93
N SER A 51 -13.09 -13.38 -10.51
CA SER A 51 -12.54 -14.71 -10.79
C SER A 51 -12.12 -15.50 -9.54
N GLY A 52 -12.01 -14.82 -8.38
CA GLY A 52 -11.43 -15.32 -7.15
C GLY A 52 -9.90 -15.16 -7.08
N ARG A 53 -9.26 -14.56 -8.08
CA ARG A 53 -7.82 -14.29 -8.07
C ARG A 53 -7.52 -13.08 -7.18
N VAL A 54 -6.60 -13.22 -6.25
CA VAL A 54 -6.07 -12.12 -5.43
C VAL A 54 -4.97 -11.41 -6.21
N ILE A 55 -5.01 -10.08 -6.24
CA ILE A 55 -4.06 -9.25 -6.98
C ILE A 55 -3.52 -8.11 -6.13
N THR A 56 -2.31 -7.66 -6.46
CA THR A 56 -1.74 -6.35 -6.14
C THR A 56 -1.03 -5.85 -7.39
N GLN A 57 -1.56 -4.80 -8.00
CA GLN A 57 -1.13 -4.34 -9.32
C GLN A 57 -0.90 -2.84 -9.31
N LEU A 58 0.21 -2.42 -9.91
CA LEU A 58 0.56 -1.02 -10.14
C LEU A 58 0.21 -0.64 -11.58
N PHE A 59 -0.37 0.54 -11.75
CA PHE A 59 -0.72 1.12 -13.04
C PHE A 59 -0.08 2.48 -13.17
N ARG A 60 0.88 2.61 -14.10
CA ARG A 60 1.49 3.89 -14.44
C ARG A 60 0.53 4.72 -15.29
N ASN A 61 0.42 5.99 -14.95
CA ASN A 61 -0.38 6.96 -15.65
C ASN A 61 0.49 7.78 -16.60
N ASP A 62 0.29 7.62 -17.88
CA ASP A 62 0.92 8.45 -18.90
C ASP A 62 -0.12 9.44 -19.45
N ASN A 63 -0.28 10.61 -18.85
CA ASN A 63 -1.24 11.65 -19.28
C ASN A 63 -2.70 11.15 -19.38
N GLY A 64 -3.16 10.35 -18.41
CA GLY A 64 -4.52 9.80 -18.35
C GLY A 64 -4.67 8.41 -18.97
N TYR A 65 -3.59 7.82 -19.47
CA TYR A 65 -3.54 6.43 -19.95
C TYR A 65 -2.86 5.55 -18.89
N PHE A 66 -3.60 4.63 -18.30
CA PHE A 66 -3.11 3.77 -17.24
C PHE A 66 -2.57 2.45 -17.80
N ASN A 67 -1.28 2.20 -17.64
CA ASN A 67 -0.59 1.02 -18.13
C ASN A 67 -0.17 0.13 -16.97
N PHE A 68 -0.56 -1.15 -17.01
CA PHE A 68 -0.14 -2.13 -16.01
C PHE A 68 1.39 -2.28 -16.01
N VAL A 69 2.00 -2.22 -14.81
CA VAL A 69 3.43 -2.44 -14.60
C VAL A 69 3.60 -3.71 -13.77
N ASP A 70 4.24 -4.73 -14.36
CA ASP A 70 4.48 -6.01 -13.67
C ASP A 70 5.77 -5.95 -12.85
N ILE A 71 5.63 -5.73 -11.55
CA ILE A 71 6.74 -5.68 -10.59
C ILE A 71 6.82 -6.97 -9.75
N GLY A 72 5.77 -7.80 -9.79
CA GLY A 72 5.74 -9.04 -9.03
C GLY A 72 5.48 -8.86 -7.53
N PHE A 73 4.68 -7.86 -7.14
CA PHE A 73 4.28 -7.66 -5.74
C PHE A 73 3.54 -8.87 -5.16
N THR A 74 3.62 -9.03 -3.84
CA THR A 74 2.80 -10.01 -3.14
C THR A 74 1.31 -9.66 -3.29
N ASN A 75 0.53 -10.56 -3.86
CA ASN A 75 -0.89 -10.38 -4.08
C ASN A 75 -1.68 -10.54 -2.79
N LEU A 76 -2.39 -9.48 -2.38
CA LEU A 76 -3.11 -9.41 -1.10
C LEU A 76 -4.56 -8.93 -1.31
N LYS A 77 -5.43 -9.38 -0.43
CA LYS A 77 -6.81 -8.89 -0.20
C LYS A 77 -6.98 -8.55 1.28
N LEU A 78 -8.11 -7.95 1.67
CA LEU A 78 -8.31 -7.44 3.04
C LEU A 78 -7.10 -6.59 3.46
N SER A 79 -6.63 -5.80 2.51
CA SER A 79 -5.34 -5.12 2.50
C SER A 79 -5.49 -3.64 2.80
N ASP A 80 -4.42 -3.04 3.29
CA ASP A 80 -4.20 -1.59 3.26
C ASP A 80 -2.79 -1.28 2.78
N ILE A 81 -2.60 -0.09 2.19
CA ILE A 81 -1.37 0.36 1.59
C ILE A 81 -1.11 1.80 2.04
N ALA A 82 0.11 2.08 2.48
CA ALA A 82 0.58 3.42 2.79
C ALA A 82 1.88 3.72 2.03
N TRP A 83 1.88 4.82 1.30
CA TRP A 83 3.05 5.34 0.61
C TRP A 83 3.81 6.32 1.51
N GLY A 84 5.14 6.30 1.44
CA GLY A 84 6.01 7.20 2.18
C GLY A 84 7.47 6.99 1.80
N ASP A 85 8.25 8.06 1.77
CA ASP A 85 9.70 8.04 1.59
C ASP A 85 10.34 7.69 2.95
N TYR A 86 10.44 6.36 3.27
CA TYR A 86 10.85 5.95 4.62
C TYR A 86 12.37 6.02 4.85
N ASP A 87 13.15 6.06 3.79
CA ASP A 87 14.61 6.14 3.88
C ASP A 87 15.20 7.48 3.44
N ASN A 88 14.32 8.44 3.10
CA ASN A 88 14.66 9.83 2.73
C ASN A 88 15.53 9.91 1.48
N ASP A 89 15.34 9.02 0.51
CA ASP A 89 16.08 9.06 -0.77
C ASP A 89 15.36 9.89 -1.86
N GLY A 90 14.11 10.29 -1.61
CA GLY A 90 13.28 11.13 -2.47
C GLY A 90 12.33 10.36 -3.37
N ASP A 91 12.37 9.04 -3.36
CA ASP A 91 11.44 8.16 -4.06
C ASP A 91 10.38 7.62 -3.09
N LEU A 92 9.16 7.41 -3.57
CA LEU A 92 8.09 6.94 -2.68
C LEU A 92 8.07 5.41 -2.60
N ASP A 93 8.21 4.93 -1.37
CA ASP A 93 8.11 3.54 -0.97
C ASP A 93 6.70 3.20 -0.52
N PHE A 94 6.41 1.93 -0.27
CA PHE A 94 5.13 1.60 0.36
C PHE A 94 5.17 0.39 1.29
N ALA A 95 4.39 0.50 2.35
CA ALA A 95 4.02 -0.63 3.19
C ALA A 95 2.66 -1.18 2.76
N ILE A 96 2.50 -2.50 2.78
CA ILE A 96 1.24 -3.18 2.49
C ILE A 96 0.99 -4.29 3.50
N THR A 97 -0.26 -4.39 3.96
CA THR A 97 -0.75 -5.47 4.81
C THR A 97 -1.89 -6.21 4.13
N GLY A 98 -2.16 -7.46 4.54
CA GLY A 98 -3.31 -8.18 4.03
C GLY A 98 -3.17 -9.70 4.09
N GLU A 99 -4.04 -10.36 3.34
CA GLU A 99 -4.14 -11.83 3.27
C GLU A 99 -3.87 -12.32 1.85
N THR A 100 -2.99 -13.29 1.69
CA THR A 100 -2.71 -13.95 0.41
C THR A 100 -3.87 -14.82 -0.05
N GLN A 101 -3.83 -15.29 -1.30
CA GLN A 101 -4.77 -16.30 -1.84
C GLN A 101 -4.87 -17.55 -0.98
N GLY A 102 -3.77 -17.94 -0.32
CA GLY A 102 -3.70 -19.12 0.56
C GLY A 102 -4.13 -18.89 2.01
N GLY A 103 -4.59 -17.69 2.37
CA GLY A 103 -5.00 -17.35 3.72
C GLY A 103 -3.85 -16.98 4.67
N LYS A 104 -2.64 -16.80 4.17
CA LYS A 104 -1.50 -16.33 4.98
C LYS A 104 -1.58 -14.82 5.13
N PHE A 105 -1.43 -14.31 6.36
CA PHE A 105 -1.33 -12.87 6.60
C PHE A 105 0.08 -12.40 6.30
N GLU A 106 0.19 -11.20 5.75
CA GLU A 106 1.46 -10.59 5.38
C GLU A 106 1.44 -9.10 5.75
N SER A 107 2.61 -8.61 6.15
CA SER A 107 2.94 -7.19 6.25
C SER A 107 4.29 -7.00 5.57
N LYS A 108 4.32 -6.20 4.53
CA LYS A 108 5.47 -6.07 3.62
C LYS A 108 5.86 -4.61 3.47
N LEU A 109 7.14 -4.38 3.27
CA LEU A 109 7.70 -3.10 2.88
C LEU A 109 8.40 -3.26 1.53
N TYR A 110 8.07 -2.39 0.60
CA TYR A 110 8.69 -2.32 -0.71
C TYR A 110 9.39 -0.98 -0.85
N LYS A 111 10.70 -1.06 -1.07
CA LYS A 111 11.54 0.10 -1.36
C LYS A 111 11.55 0.36 -2.86
N ASN A 112 11.38 1.62 -3.25
CA ASN A 112 11.61 2.12 -4.60
C ASN A 112 13.10 2.50 -4.72
N GLU A 113 13.86 1.71 -5.47
CA GLU A 113 15.33 1.89 -5.56
C GLU A 113 15.72 2.99 -6.56
N ASN A 114 14.81 3.48 -7.34
CA ASN A 114 14.88 4.56 -8.33
C ASN A 114 13.96 4.26 -9.54
N ASP A 115 13.31 5.26 -10.08
CA ASP A 115 12.51 5.15 -11.32
C ASP A 115 11.55 3.94 -11.36
N GLY A 116 10.97 3.54 -10.23
CA GLY A 116 10.00 2.45 -10.15
C GLY A 116 10.58 1.03 -10.10
N LEU A 117 11.84 0.89 -9.79
CA LEU A 117 12.45 -0.41 -9.48
C LEU A 117 12.23 -0.75 -8.01
N PHE A 118 11.23 -1.55 -7.71
CA PHE A 118 10.92 -1.95 -6.34
C PHE A 118 11.70 -3.19 -5.90
N SER A 119 12.29 -3.11 -4.71
CA SER A 119 12.82 -4.27 -3.98
C SER A 119 11.97 -4.53 -2.72
N GLN A 120 11.85 -5.79 -2.30
CA GLN A 120 11.22 -6.09 -1.03
C GLN A 120 12.25 -6.06 0.07
N THR A 121 12.01 -5.25 1.12
CA THR A 121 12.77 -5.30 2.37
C THR A 121 12.08 -6.24 3.36
N PHE A 122 12.79 -6.64 4.41
CA PHE A 122 12.33 -7.67 5.34
C PHE A 122 12.33 -7.20 6.80
N PRO A 123 11.67 -6.07 7.14
CA PRO A 123 11.50 -5.71 8.54
C PRO A 123 10.62 -6.75 9.26
N ASP A 124 10.84 -6.91 10.57
CA ASP A 124 10.10 -7.89 11.39
C ASP A 124 8.71 -7.35 11.80
N PHE A 125 7.92 -6.95 10.81
CA PHE A 125 6.55 -6.51 11.06
C PHE A 125 5.63 -7.69 11.35
N ILE A 126 4.76 -7.54 12.36
CA ILE A 126 3.74 -8.55 12.61
C ILE A 126 2.80 -8.66 11.42
N PRO A 127 2.57 -9.87 10.86
CA PRO A 127 1.65 -10.03 9.75
C PRO A 127 0.20 -9.80 10.18
N VAL A 128 -0.53 -8.94 9.45
CA VAL A 128 -1.95 -8.65 9.72
C VAL A 128 -2.78 -8.61 8.44
N ARG A 129 -4.10 -8.73 8.62
CA ARG A 129 -5.14 -8.46 7.61
C ARG A 129 -6.24 -7.58 8.21
N SER A 130 -7.14 -7.09 7.36
CA SER A 130 -8.33 -6.33 7.76
C SER A 130 -8.02 -5.19 8.72
N GLY A 131 -6.86 -4.58 8.55
CA GLY A 131 -6.37 -3.49 9.39
C GLY A 131 -6.02 -2.27 8.56
N SER A 132 -5.16 -1.45 9.13
CA SER A 132 -4.64 -0.25 8.48
C SER A 132 -3.15 -0.11 8.73
N VAL A 133 -2.48 0.52 7.77
CA VAL A 133 -1.07 0.92 7.87
C VAL A 133 -0.95 2.40 7.51
N ASP A 134 -0.09 3.14 8.23
CA ASP A 134 0.12 4.56 7.98
C ASP A 134 1.52 4.98 8.45
N TRP A 135 2.05 6.06 7.86
CA TRP A 135 3.35 6.62 8.16
C TRP A 135 3.23 7.92 8.95
N GLY A 136 4.18 8.17 9.85
CA GLY A 136 4.25 9.43 10.58
C GLY A 136 5.53 9.54 11.40
N ASP A 137 6.15 10.71 11.40
CA ASP A 137 7.33 11.02 12.24
C ASP A 137 6.87 11.27 13.68
N MET A 138 6.90 10.21 14.53
CA MET A 138 6.33 10.25 15.87
C MET A 138 7.25 10.91 16.90
N ASP A 139 8.57 10.88 16.68
CA ASP A 139 9.56 11.41 17.63
C ASP A 139 10.31 12.63 17.11
N HIS A 140 9.95 13.12 15.91
CA HIS A 140 10.46 14.33 15.26
C HIS A 140 11.95 14.26 14.94
N ASP A 141 12.45 13.09 14.57
CA ASP A 141 13.83 12.89 14.15
C ASP A 141 14.03 13.02 12.62
N GLY A 142 12.93 13.18 11.88
CA GLY A 142 12.89 13.36 10.43
C GLY A 142 12.73 12.06 9.64
N ASP A 143 12.71 10.90 10.31
CA ASP A 143 12.42 9.61 9.69
C ASP A 143 10.96 9.22 9.95
N ILE A 144 10.25 8.72 8.95
CA ILE A 144 8.86 8.32 9.16
C ILE A 144 8.78 6.91 9.75
N ASP A 145 7.93 6.79 10.78
CA ASP A 145 7.65 5.59 11.54
C ASP A 145 6.38 4.91 11.03
N LEU A 146 6.20 3.62 11.33
CA LEU A 146 5.05 2.87 10.86
C LEU A 146 4.05 2.58 11.98
N LEU A 147 2.80 3.02 11.80
CA LEU A 147 1.64 2.56 12.56
C LEU A 147 0.98 1.40 11.81
N LEU A 148 0.78 0.28 12.48
CA LEU A 148 0.15 -0.91 11.93
C LEU A 148 -0.93 -1.43 12.86
N THR A 149 -2.13 -1.64 12.34
CA THR A 149 -3.25 -2.25 13.08
C THR A 149 -3.83 -3.39 12.27
N GLY A 150 -4.54 -4.31 12.91
CA GLY A 150 -5.27 -5.36 12.20
C GLY A 150 -5.42 -6.65 12.99
N GLU A 151 -5.97 -7.66 12.31
CA GLU A 151 -6.08 -9.02 12.83
C GLU A 151 -4.78 -9.80 12.54
N SER A 152 -4.09 -10.21 13.60
CA SER A 152 -2.93 -11.11 13.52
C SER A 152 -3.31 -12.54 13.83
N ALA A 153 -2.37 -13.49 13.67
CA ALA A 153 -2.59 -14.90 14.04
C ALA A 153 -2.89 -15.12 15.53
N VAL A 154 -2.59 -14.14 16.39
CA VAL A 154 -2.80 -14.21 17.85
C VAL A 154 -3.94 -13.28 18.32
N GLY A 155 -4.66 -12.64 17.41
CA GLY A 155 -5.76 -11.72 17.67
C GLY A 155 -5.49 -10.30 17.17
N PRO A 156 -6.38 -9.34 17.49
CA PRO A 156 -6.22 -7.94 17.10
C PRO A 156 -4.95 -7.33 17.70
N VAL A 157 -4.24 -6.55 16.90
CA VAL A 157 -3.03 -5.85 17.32
C VAL A 157 -3.04 -4.41 16.84
N SER A 158 -2.34 -3.55 17.58
CA SER A 158 -1.94 -2.21 17.16
C SER A 158 -0.48 -2.04 17.55
N LYS A 159 0.36 -1.71 16.57
CA LYS A 159 1.81 -1.62 16.72
C LYS A 159 2.31 -0.32 16.15
N VAL A 160 3.32 0.24 16.80
CA VAL A 160 4.11 1.34 16.27
C VAL A 160 5.55 0.85 16.15
N TYR A 161 6.09 0.97 14.97
CA TYR A 161 7.47 0.62 14.66
C TYR A 161 8.26 1.87 14.39
N ARG A 162 9.23 2.17 15.25
CA ARG A 162 10.16 3.27 15.02
C ARG A 162 11.14 2.91 13.93
N ASN A 163 11.33 3.81 12.99
CA ASN A 163 12.34 3.70 11.94
C ASN A 163 13.73 4.07 12.50
N ASP A 164 14.60 3.09 12.65
CA ASP A 164 15.97 3.28 13.14
C ASP A 164 16.97 3.42 11.97
N ARG A 165 16.50 3.70 10.75
CA ARG A 165 17.25 3.79 9.48
C ARG A 165 17.82 2.46 8.98
N ASN A 166 18.31 2.45 7.72
CA ASN A 166 18.92 1.27 7.09
C ASN A 166 18.03 0.03 7.14
N ASP A 167 16.72 0.19 6.85
CA ASP A 167 15.70 -0.86 6.86
C ASP A 167 15.46 -1.52 8.23
N VAL A 168 15.92 -0.90 9.32
CA VAL A 168 15.73 -1.37 10.69
C VAL A 168 14.53 -0.68 11.32
N PHE A 169 13.55 -1.47 11.77
CA PHE A 169 12.38 -0.99 12.47
C PHE A 169 12.26 -1.66 13.84
N THR A 170 12.06 -0.87 14.89
CA THR A 170 11.90 -1.36 16.25
C THR A 170 10.48 -1.21 16.76
N ASP A 171 9.81 -2.33 17.13
CA ASP A 171 8.53 -2.28 17.86
C ASP A 171 8.75 -1.57 19.18
N ILE A 172 8.20 -0.37 19.34
CA ILE A 172 8.34 0.42 20.57
C ILE A 172 7.45 -0.09 21.71
N GLN A 173 6.70 -1.17 21.49
CA GLN A 173 5.79 -1.75 22.47
C GLN A 173 4.79 -0.73 23.05
N ALA A 174 4.32 0.21 22.21
CA ALA A 174 3.33 1.19 22.63
C ALA A 174 2.09 0.47 23.20
N GLU A 175 1.62 0.92 24.37
CA GLU A 175 0.38 0.41 24.97
C GLU A 175 -0.84 0.94 24.20
N VAL A 176 -1.01 0.49 22.96
CA VAL A 176 -2.16 0.80 22.11
C VAL A 176 -3.14 -0.38 22.17
N ILE A 177 -4.37 -0.09 22.57
CA ILE A 177 -5.40 -1.13 22.65
C ILE A 177 -5.72 -1.61 21.23
N GLY A 178 -5.59 -2.91 20.98
CA GLY A 178 -6.02 -3.54 19.72
C GLY A 178 -7.55 -3.39 19.56
N LEU A 179 -7.98 -2.91 18.39
CA LEU A 179 -9.38 -2.67 18.03
C LEU A 179 -9.97 -3.88 17.29
#